data_545b081cb60a73c3574218c2ce53e803
#
_entry.id   545b081cb60a73c3574218c2ce53e803
#
_cell.length_a   1.000
_cell.length_b   1.000
_cell.length_c   1.000
_cell.angle_alpha   90.00
_cell.angle_beta   90.00
_cell.angle_gamma   90.00
#
_symmetry.space_group_name_H-M   'P 1'
#
loop_
_entity.id
_entity.type
_entity.pdbx_description
1 polymer ?
#
loop_
_entity_poly.entity_id
_entity_poly.type
_entity_poly.pdbx_seq_one_letter_code
_entity_poly.pdbx_strand_id
1 'polypeptide(L)'
;MLKEISPAPFGHFEMASPDEGADALRTIVLRAPGIEVHVSPFGATITRILVPDRDGVVADVALGYDDLESYDSAVDRPYFGAVVGRVANRIANARFEVRDENGSVVTRSDALVANNGPHCLHGGTRGFDRHWWAVASRSEDGTRCRLTRVSPDKEEGFPGACAAAVEYGVRADAVSGGACLHTTMTATVDAACPVNLAQHTYFNLAGHGASASDGENKRVDATAHVLRVDASRVAVVDRSCIPTGVLMDVKGTPFDFTAPRAIGASMPPVERPDDPGGFDHNFALNGAFPPESAASAEGAAKGAAETDVSLATDSLKLKRRRSLRVAAEAFEPRSGRRMVLECDAPGVQLYTGNFLNGQKGKGGAVYGKHAGFCLETQHFPDCVNQPKFESCVLSPGETYEHRMVHTFFAE
;
A
#
# COMPACT_ATOMS: atom_id res chain seq x y z
N MET A 1 -23.50 5.29 -20.44
CA MET A 1 -22.54 6.24 -21.03
C MET A 1 -21.78 6.86 -19.87
N LEU A 2 -20.57 6.39 -19.60
CA LEU A 2 -19.71 6.95 -18.56
C LEU A 2 -19.04 8.21 -19.14
N LYS A 3 -19.35 9.39 -18.59
CA LYS A 3 -18.55 10.57 -18.87
C LYS A 3 -17.21 10.40 -18.14
N GLU A 4 -16.13 10.20 -18.88
CA GLU A 4 -14.77 10.36 -18.39
C GLU A 4 -14.61 11.81 -17.92
N ILE A 5 -14.29 11.97 -16.64
CA ILE A 5 -13.93 13.27 -16.07
C ILE A 5 -12.41 13.32 -16.11
N SER A 6 -11.88 14.11 -17.06
CA SER A 6 -10.49 14.56 -17.08
C SER A 6 -10.12 15.13 -15.70
N PRO A 7 -8.92 14.87 -15.15
CA PRO A 7 -8.46 15.57 -13.96
C PRO A 7 -8.36 17.06 -14.28
N ALA A 8 -9.21 17.87 -13.63
CA ALA A 8 -9.18 19.30 -13.79
C ALA A 8 -7.81 19.83 -13.30
N PRO A 9 -7.16 20.75 -14.05
CA PRO A 9 -5.96 21.39 -13.59
C PRO A 9 -6.26 22.21 -12.34
N PHE A 10 -5.52 21.99 -11.28
CA PHE A 10 -5.41 22.74 -10.02
C PHE A 10 -6.57 23.74 -9.74
N GLY A 11 -7.78 23.24 -9.46
CA GLY A 11 -8.89 24.04 -8.96
C GLY A 11 -8.82 24.16 -7.43
N HIS A 12 -9.06 25.36 -6.88
CA HIS A 12 -9.26 25.56 -5.44
C HIS A 12 -10.45 24.75 -4.99
N PHE A 13 -10.22 23.70 -4.20
CA PHE A 13 -11.27 22.97 -3.50
C PHE A 13 -11.44 23.59 -2.11
N GLU A 14 -12.56 24.28 -1.87
CA GLU A 14 -12.95 24.68 -0.53
C GLU A 14 -13.25 23.40 0.29
N MET A 15 -12.51 23.24 1.38
CA MET A 15 -12.84 22.24 2.39
C MET A 15 -14.14 22.65 3.06
N ALA A 16 -15.21 21.86 2.87
CA ALA A 16 -16.40 22.02 3.69
C ALA A 16 -16.00 21.84 5.17
N SER A 17 -16.36 22.83 6.00
CA SER A 17 -16.15 22.76 7.45
C SER A 17 -16.87 21.54 8.03
N PRO A 18 -16.30 20.88 9.07
CA PRO A 18 -16.95 19.74 9.70
C PRO A 18 -18.28 20.15 10.34
N ASP A 19 -19.36 19.44 10.02
CA ASP A 19 -20.56 19.44 10.87
C ASP A 19 -20.20 18.75 12.18
N GLU A 20 -20.13 19.51 13.26
CA GLU A 20 -19.90 19.02 14.60
C GLU A 20 -21.12 18.20 15.06
N GLY A 21 -20.98 16.85 15.10
CA GLY A 21 -22.00 15.97 15.67
C GLY A 21 -22.20 14.62 15.00
N ALA A 22 -21.72 14.42 13.78
CA ALA A 22 -21.70 13.12 13.12
C ALA A 22 -20.39 12.39 13.40
N ASP A 23 -20.32 11.07 13.20
CA ASP A 23 -19.15 10.21 13.27
C ASP A 23 -17.84 10.98 12.96
N ALA A 24 -16.97 11.17 13.96
CA ALA A 24 -15.74 11.97 13.86
C ALA A 24 -14.82 11.50 12.72
N LEU A 25 -14.89 10.21 12.34
CA LEU A 25 -14.15 9.64 11.22
C LEU A 25 -14.78 9.95 9.86
N ARG A 26 -16.01 10.51 9.81
CA ARG A 26 -16.79 10.80 8.58
C ARG A 26 -16.86 9.59 7.65
N THR A 27 -17.15 8.44 8.21
CA THR A 27 -17.04 7.13 7.55
C THR A 27 -17.95 7.03 6.32
N ILE A 28 -17.36 6.68 5.18
CA ILE A 28 -18.05 6.28 3.97
C ILE A 28 -18.13 4.75 3.99
N VAL A 29 -19.36 4.23 3.90
CA VAL A 29 -19.57 2.78 3.87
C VAL A 29 -19.84 2.32 2.45
N LEU A 30 -19.03 1.40 1.96
CA LEU A 30 -19.17 0.74 0.67
C LEU A 30 -19.67 -0.67 0.89
N ARG A 31 -20.71 -1.11 0.12
CA ARG A 31 -21.32 -2.42 0.27
C ARG A 31 -21.51 -3.15 -1.03
N ALA A 32 -21.18 -4.44 -1.02
CA ALA A 32 -21.57 -5.39 -2.05
C ALA A 32 -21.87 -6.76 -1.38
N PRO A 33 -22.53 -7.70 -2.05
CA PRO A 33 -22.70 -9.04 -1.51
C PRO A 33 -21.35 -9.63 -1.08
N GLY A 34 -21.25 -10.07 0.18
CA GLY A 34 -20.06 -10.68 0.76
C GLY A 34 -18.99 -9.71 1.30
N ILE A 35 -19.20 -8.40 1.21
CA ILE A 35 -18.23 -7.41 1.73
C ILE A 35 -18.87 -6.09 2.14
N GLU A 36 -18.40 -5.52 3.25
CA GLU A 36 -18.64 -4.13 3.63
C GLU A 36 -17.29 -3.49 3.99
N VAL A 37 -16.99 -2.32 3.41
CA VAL A 37 -15.74 -1.58 3.66
C VAL A 37 -16.07 -0.19 4.16
N HIS A 38 -15.43 0.20 5.26
CA HIS A 38 -15.55 1.54 5.83
C HIS A 38 -14.29 2.34 5.51
N VAL A 39 -14.50 3.53 4.95
CA VAL A 39 -13.41 4.43 4.54
C VAL A 39 -13.59 5.78 5.22
N SER A 40 -12.58 6.23 5.96
CA SER A 40 -12.50 7.61 6.45
C SER A 40 -11.77 8.49 5.43
N PRO A 41 -12.27 9.72 5.17
CA PRO A 41 -11.52 10.71 4.40
C PRO A 41 -10.23 11.18 5.10
N PHE A 42 -10.07 10.98 6.41
CA PHE A 42 -8.81 11.23 7.10
C PHE A 42 -7.79 10.15 6.71
N GLY A 43 -6.70 10.54 6.04
CA GLY A 43 -5.69 9.63 5.51
C GLY A 43 -6.19 8.73 4.37
N ALA A 44 -7.38 8.98 3.82
CA ALA A 44 -8.08 8.06 2.92
C ALA A 44 -8.11 6.61 3.48
N THR A 45 -8.34 6.50 4.77
CA THR A 45 -8.10 5.31 5.59
C THR A 45 -9.21 4.28 5.47
N ILE A 46 -8.86 3.03 5.17
CA ILE A 46 -9.76 1.89 5.37
C ILE A 46 -9.80 1.58 6.86
N THR A 47 -10.93 1.83 7.51
CA THR A 47 -11.10 1.63 8.95
C THR A 47 -11.68 0.27 9.30
N ARG A 48 -12.46 -0.35 8.38
CA ARG A 48 -13.04 -1.69 8.55
C ARG A 48 -13.14 -2.41 7.21
N ILE A 49 -12.97 -3.73 7.25
CA ILE A 49 -13.27 -4.65 6.15
C ILE A 49 -14.03 -5.83 6.77
N LEU A 50 -15.33 -5.89 6.51
CA LEU A 50 -16.21 -6.93 7.06
C LEU A 50 -16.47 -7.98 5.97
N VAL A 51 -16.09 -9.23 6.27
CA VAL A 51 -16.23 -10.36 5.35
C VAL A 51 -16.68 -11.63 6.11
N PRO A 52 -17.50 -12.50 5.50
CA PRO A 52 -17.94 -13.74 6.13
C PRO A 52 -16.82 -14.77 6.19
N ASP A 53 -16.91 -15.67 7.16
CA ASP A 53 -16.14 -16.91 7.20
C ASP A 53 -16.90 -18.06 6.53
N ARG A 54 -16.35 -19.32 6.64
CA ARG A 54 -16.96 -20.52 6.08
C ARG A 54 -18.36 -20.84 6.62
N ASP A 55 -18.68 -20.38 7.81
CA ASP A 55 -19.97 -20.56 8.47
C ASP A 55 -20.90 -19.35 8.26
N GLY A 56 -20.49 -18.37 7.48
CA GLY A 56 -21.22 -17.14 7.19
C GLY A 56 -21.11 -16.09 8.31
N VAL A 57 -20.26 -16.31 9.33
CA VAL A 57 -20.07 -15.34 10.42
C VAL A 57 -19.18 -14.19 9.92
N VAL A 58 -19.74 -12.98 9.92
CA VAL A 58 -19.04 -11.78 9.47
C VAL A 58 -18.10 -11.28 10.56
N ALA A 59 -16.85 -10.99 10.19
CA ALA A 59 -15.89 -10.32 11.05
C ALA A 59 -15.16 -9.19 10.31
N ASP A 60 -14.73 -8.18 11.07
CA ASP A 60 -13.85 -7.14 10.60
C ASP A 60 -12.40 -7.67 10.59
N VAL A 61 -11.80 -7.78 9.43
CA VAL A 61 -10.45 -8.36 9.24
C VAL A 61 -9.34 -7.32 9.18
N ALA A 62 -9.65 -6.02 9.35
CA ALA A 62 -8.68 -4.93 9.39
C ALA A 62 -8.43 -4.47 10.82
N LEU A 63 -7.17 -4.27 11.23
CA LEU A 63 -6.84 -3.56 12.46
C LEU A 63 -7.10 -2.06 12.30
N GLY A 64 -7.38 -1.36 13.40
CA GLY A 64 -7.63 0.09 13.38
C GLY A 64 -8.12 0.60 14.72
N TYR A 65 -8.58 1.84 14.73
CA TYR A 65 -9.13 2.54 15.89
C TYR A 65 -10.63 2.82 15.70
N ASP A 66 -11.32 3.12 16.81
CA ASP A 66 -12.74 3.52 16.77
C ASP A 66 -12.91 5.04 16.63
N ASP A 67 -11.89 5.84 16.88
CA ASP A 67 -11.98 7.30 16.93
C ASP A 67 -10.85 7.99 16.15
N LEU A 68 -11.12 9.25 15.75
CA LEU A 68 -10.19 10.09 15.00
C LEU A 68 -8.95 10.46 15.80
N GLU A 69 -9.11 10.72 17.11
CA GLU A 69 -8.01 11.13 17.97
C GLU A 69 -6.90 10.06 17.96
N SER A 70 -7.28 8.80 18.05
CA SER A 70 -6.35 7.68 17.99
C SER A 70 -5.62 7.58 16.64
N TYR A 71 -6.28 7.95 15.53
CA TYR A 71 -5.60 8.03 14.21
C TYR A 71 -4.65 9.23 14.09
N ASP A 72 -4.99 10.39 14.66
CA ASP A 72 -4.20 11.63 14.50
C ASP A 72 -3.10 11.78 15.55
N SER A 73 -3.35 11.42 16.82
CA SER A 73 -2.47 11.74 17.95
C SER A 73 -1.49 10.64 18.34
N ALA A 74 -1.65 9.41 17.84
CA ALA A 74 -0.78 8.30 18.24
C ALA A 74 0.70 8.63 17.98
N VAL A 75 1.51 8.65 19.05
CA VAL A 75 2.95 8.96 19.00
C VAL A 75 3.69 7.89 18.19
N ASP A 76 3.40 6.62 18.48
CA ASP A 76 3.94 5.45 17.76
C ASP A 76 2.90 4.90 16.78
N ARG A 77 2.46 5.75 15.84
CA ARG A 77 1.36 5.42 14.94
C ARG A 77 1.75 4.31 13.96
N PRO A 78 0.93 3.27 13.91
CA PRO A 78 1.17 2.15 13.00
C PRO A 78 0.65 2.37 11.58
N TYR A 79 0.06 3.52 11.23
CA TYR A 79 -0.54 3.83 9.93
C TYR A 79 -1.73 2.92 9.57
N PHE A 80 -2.48 2.41 10.53
CA PHE A 80 -3.59 1.47 10.29
C PHE A 80 -4.50 1.92 9.16
N GLY A 81 -4.55 1.14 8.08
CA GLY A 81 -5.44 1.31 6.94
C GLY A 81 -5.28 2.59 6.12
N ALA A 82 -4.30 3.44 6.42
CA ALA A 82 -4.11 4.72 5.74
C ALA A 82 -3.46 4.56 4.36
N VAL A 83 -3.67 5.56 3.50
CA VAL A 83 -2.85 5.76 2.31
C VAL A 83 -1.61 6.55 2.73
N VAL A 84 -0.44 5.96 2.54
CA VAL A 84 0.85 6.60 2.83
C VAL A 84 1.46 7.19 1.57
N GLY A 85 2.11 8.32 1.71
CA GLY A 85 2.71 9.10 0.62
C GLY A 85 3.25 10.46 1.12
N ARG A 86 3.98 11.26 0.25
CA ARG A 86 4.11 11.02 -1.22
C ARG A 86 4.85 9.74 -1.57
N VAL A 87 5.79 9.30 -0.73
CA VAL A 87 6.59 8.10 -0.96
C VAL A 87 6.40 7.14 0.20
N ALA A 88 5.85 5.98 -0.10
CA ALA A 88 5.72 4.86 0.83
C ALA A 88 7.09 4.31 1.22
N ASN A 89 7.19 3.80 2.44
CA ASN A 89 8.40 3.28 3.03
C ASN A 89 9.50 4.36 3.17
N ARG A 90 10.79 3.99 3.18
CA ARG A 90 11.90 4.89 3.55
C ARG A 90 12.58 5.54 2.35
N ILE A 91 13.01 6.81 2.54
CA ILE A 91 14.03 7.47 1.74
C ILE A 91 15.24 7.69 2.64
N ALA A 92 16.38 7.12 2.26
CA ALA A 92 17.61 7.14 3.03
C ALA A 92 18.11 8.57 3.31
N ASN A 93 18.50 8.83 4.58
CA ASN A 93 19.03 10.11 5.04
C ASN A 93 18.12 11.32 4.71
N ALA A 94 16.82 11.08 4.53
CA ALA A 94 15.82 12.11 4.24
C ALA A 94 16.24 13.04 3.09
N ARG A 95 16.85 12.51 2.04
CA ARG A 95 17.32 13.26 0.87
C ARG A 95 17.35 12.39 -0.38
N PHE A 96 17.31 13.05 -1.54
CA PHE A 96 17.55 12.43 -2.83
C PHE A 96 18.06 13.44 -3.85
N GLU A 97 18.77 12.94 -4.85
CA GLU A 97 19.11 13.68 -6.07
C GLU A 97 19.00 12.73 -7.25
N VAL A 98 18.15 13.07 -8.22
CA VAL A 98 17.95 12.30 -9.44
C VAL A 98 18.53 13.06 -10.62
N ARG A 99 19.35 12.39 -11.42
CA ARG A 99 19.99 12.92 -12.62
C ARG A 99 19.48 12.19 -13.85
N ASP A 100 19.45 12.90 -14.97
CA ASP A 100 19.20 12.33 -16.29
C ASP A 100 20.47 11.61 -16.83
N GLU A 101 20.35 11.04 -18.03
CA GLU A 101 21.43 10.36 -18.74
C GLU A 101 22.62 11.28 -19.08
N ASN A 102 22.41 12.59 -19.14
CA ASN A 102 23.43 13.60 -19.40
C ASN A 102 24.10 14.12 -18.10
N GLY A 103 23.67 13.61 -16.94
CA GLY A 103 24.14 14.02 -15.62
C GLY A 103 23.51 15.29 -15.08
N SER A 104 22.51 15.87 -15.76
CA SER A 104 21.77 17.05 -15.28
C SER A 104 20.80 16.66 -14.17
N VAL A 105 20.68 17.51 -13.14
CA VAL A 105 19.74 17.27 -12.02
C VAL A 105 18.33 17.45 -12.51
N VAL A 106 17.55 16.37 -12.49
CA VAL A 106 16.11 16.36 -12.81
C VAL A 106 15.29 16.84 -11.62
N THR A 107 15.59 16.32 -10.43
CA THR A 107 14.94 16.69 -9.17
C THR A 107 15.83 16.35 -8.00
N ARG A 108 15.70 17.12 -6.91
CA ARG A 108 16.41 16.85 -5.66
C ARG A 108 15.66 17.41 -4.46
N SER A 109 15.92 16.87 -3.29
CA SER A 109 15.59 17.47 -2.00
C SER A 109 16.65 17.08 -0.96
N ASP A 110 17.12 18.08 -0.23
CA ASP A 110 17.94 17.92 0.97
C ASP A 110 17.14 18.31 2.23
N ALA A 111 15.83 18.50 2.10
CA ALA A 111 14.95 19.07 3.11
C ALA A 111 13.75 18.16 3.45
N LEU A 112 13.80 16.87 3.08
CA LEU A 112 12.77 15.93 3.51
C LEU A 112 12.75 15.84 5.03
N VAL A 113 11.57 15.70 5.62
CA VAL A 113 11.44 15.57 7.06
C VAL A 113 11.87 14.19 7.51
N ALA A 114 12.92 14.13 8.33
CA ALA A 114 13.39 12.90 8.97
C ALA A 114 12.48 12.58 10.17
N ASN A 115 11.70 11.50 10.05
CA ASN A 115 10.74 11.05 11.07
C ASN A 115 11.00 9.61 11.53
N ASN A 116 12.04 8.95 11.00
CA ASN A 116 12.46 7.61 11.37
C ASN A 116 13.99 7.54 11.47
N GLY A 117 14.55 7.97 12.61
CA GLY A 117 15.98 8.23 12.73
C GLY A 117 16.41 9.29 11.71
N PRO A 118 17.47 9.04 10.90
CA PRO A 118 17.90 9.98 9.88
C PRO A 118 17.08 9.88 8.57
N HIS A 119 16.11 8.96 8.49
CA HIS A 119 15.37 8.65 7.26
C HIS A 119 14.00 9.32 7.23
N CYS A 120 13.48 9.57 6.01
CA CYS A 120 12.09 9.93 5.80
C CYS A 120 11.29 8.64 5.59
N LEU A 121 10.26 8.41 6.42
CA LEU A 121 9.35 7.27 6.35
C LEU A 121 7.94 7.73 6.00
N HIS A 122 7.31 7.06 5.03
CA HIS A 122 5.91 7.27 4.63
C HIS A 122 5.54 8.73 4.35
N GLY A 123 6.49 9.49 3.77
CA GLY A 123 6.26 10.88 3.38
C GLY A 123 6.50 11.92 4.47
N GLY A 124 7.00 11.54 5.66
CA GLY A 124 7.40 12.47 6.72
C GLY A 124 6.48 12.46 7.95
N THR A 125 6.58 13.49 8.78
CA THR A 125 5.84 13.59 10.04
C THR A 125 4.35 13.77 9.85
N ARG A 126 3.95 14.57 8.86
CA ARG A 126 2.56 14.74 8.44
C ARG A 126 2.39 14.32 6.97
N GLY A 127 2.60 13.02 6.72
CA GLY A 127 2.36 12.42 5.42
C GLY A 127 0.87 12.38 5.03
N PHE A 128 0.57 11.72 3.93
CA PHE A 128 -0.79 11.63 3.38
C PHE A 128 -1.80 11.01 4.35
N ASP A 129 -1.36 10.17 5.25
CA ASP A 129 -2.11 9.54 6.34
C ASP A 129 -2.67 10.52 7.38
N ARG A 130 -2.10 11.74 7.51
CA ARG A 130 -2.50 12.77 8.49
C ARG A 130 -3.20 13.96 7.89
N HIS A 131 -3.83 13.80 6.76
CA HIS A 131 -4.58 14.87 6.11
C HIS A 131 -5.99 14.42 5.77
N TRP A 132 -6.92 15.37 5.82
CA TRP A 132 -8.24 15.18 5.26
C TRP A 132 -8.15 15.19 3.75
N TRP A 133 -8.77 14.21 3.12
CA TRP A 133 -8.98 14.13 1.69
C TRP A 133 -10.39 14.60 1.37
N ALA A 134 -10.55 15.34 0.28
CA ALA A 134 -11.87 15.72 -0.19
C ALA A 134 -12.60 14.52 -0.81
N VAL A 135 -13.86 14.35 -0.49
CA VAL A 135 -14.72 13.34 -1.14
C VAL A 135 -15.13 13.87 -2.51
N ALA A 136 -14.44 13.44 -3.56
CA ALA A 136 -14.70 13.91 -4.92
C ALA A 136 -15.96 13.29 -5.53
N SER A 137 -16.24 12.01 -5.24
CA SER A 137 -17.45 11.35 -5.70
C SER A 137 -17.81 10.14 -4.84
N ARG A 138 -19.10 9.78 -4.88
CA ARG A 138 -19.65 8.50 -4.40
C ARG A 138 -20.58 7.98 -5.49
N SER A 139 -20.57 6.67 -5.73
CA SER A 139 -21.56 6.07 -6.64
C SER A 139 -22.92 5.99 -5.96
N GLU A 140 -23.99 6.12 -6.74
CA GLU A 140 -25.38 6.05 -6.25
C GLU A 140 -25.72 4.70 -5.62
N ASP A 141 -25.10 3.62 -6.13
CA ASP A 141 -25.27 2.26 -5.61
C ASP A 141 -24.48 1.97 -4.33
N GLY A 142 -23.72 2.96 -3.81
CA GLY A 142 -22.94 2.83 -2.59
C GLY A 142 -21.75 1.87 -2.70
N THR A 143 -21.33 1.50 -3.91
CA THR A 143 -20.23 0.54 -4.12
C THR A 143 -18.87 1.19 -4.31
N ARG A 144 -18.79 2.51 -4.59
CA ARG A 144 -17.53 3.22 -4.89
C ARG A 144 -17.47 4.60 -4.25
N CYS A 145 -16.26 5.00 -3.89
CA CYS A 145 -15.94 6.38 -3.54
C CYS A 145 -14.58 6.79 -4.09
N ARG A 146 -14.43 8.08 -4.39
CA ARG A 146 -13.16 8.69 -4.81
C ARG A 146 -12.82 9.82 -3.86
N LEU A 147 -11.61 9.79 -3.34
CA LEU A 147 -11.02 10.77 -2.45
C LEU A 147 -9.86 11.46 -3.16
N THR A 148 -9.72 12.77 -2.97
CA THR A 148 -8.67 13.57 -3.60
C THR A 148 -8.00 14.50 -2.60
N ARG A 149 -6.70 14.76 -2.83
CA ARG A 149 -5.96 15.80 -2.11
C ARG A 149 -4.92 16.44 -3.00
N VAL A 150 -4.61 17.70 -2.71
CA VAL A 150 -3.44 18.39 -3.25
C VAL A 150 -2.42 18.56 -2.12
N SER A 151 -1.22 18.00 -2.32
CA SER A 151 -0.06 18.22 -1.47
C SER A 151 0.71 19.39 -2.06
N PRO A 152 0.85 20.54 -1.38
CA PRO A 152 1.50 21.72 -1.91
C PRO A 152 3.00 21.53 -2.11
N ASP A 153 3.62 22.42 -2.92
CA ASP A 153 5.08 22.47 -3.05
C ASP A 153 5.75 22.55 -1.68
N LYS A 154 6.79 21.74 -1.49
CA LYS A 154 7.58 21.63 -0.25
C LYS A 154 6.86 21.05 0.98
N GLU A 155 5.65 20.50 0.82
CA GLU A 155 5.08 19.72 1.92
C GLU A 155 6.03 18.57 2.28
N GLU A 156 6.39 18.46 3.59
CA GLU A 156 7.39 17.52 4.13
C GLU A 156 8.74 17.54 3.37
N GLY A 157 9.04 18.64 2.65
CA GLY A 157 10.27 18.85 1.89
C GLY A 157 10.26 18.31 0.46
N PHE A 158 9.16 17.75 -0.02
CA PHE A 158 9.06 17.26 -1.41
C PHE A 158 8.86 18.41 -2.41
N PRO A 159 9.57 18.42 -3.57
CA PRO A 159 9.44 19.46 -4.57
C PRO A 159 8.14 19.36 -5.36
N GLY A 160 7.63 20.51 -5.76
CA GLY A 160 6.43 20.66 -6.57
C GLY A 160 5.13 20.33 -5.82
N ALA A 161 4.00 20.73 -6.39
CA ALA A 161 2.70 20.30 -5.92
C ALA A 161 2.35 18.93 -6.51
N CYS A 162 1.67 18.09 -5.70
CA CYS A 162 1.21 16.76 -6.09
C CYS A 162 -0.30 16.65 -5.90
N ALA A 163 -1.04 16.47 -6.99
CA ALA A 163 -2.47 16.17 -6.92
C ALA A 163 -2.65 14.65 -6.93
N ALA A 164 -3.16 14.11 -5.83
CA ALA A 164 -3.37 12.68 -5.63
C ALA A 164 -4.86 12.34 -5.53
N ALA A 165 -5.23 11.15 -6.00
CA ALA A 165 -6.56 10.60 -5.81
C ALA A 165 -6.49 9.11 -5.46
N VAL A 166 -7.46 8.67 -4.65
CA VAL A 166 -7.67 7.26 -4.33
C VAL A 166 -9.12 6.93 -4.60
N GLU A 167 -9.36 5.86 -5.36
CA GLU A 167 -10.68 5.29 -5.57
C GLU A 167 -10.75 3.92 -4.91
N TYR A 168 -11.77 3.74 -4.08
CA TYR A 168 -12.15 2.46 -3.50
C TYR A 168 -13.45 1.97 -4.12
N GLY A 169 -13.52 0.69 -4.45
CA GLY A 169 -14.71 0.07 -5.00
C GLY A 169 -14.88 -1.36 -4.53
N VAL A 170 -16.12 -1.76 -4.25
CA VAL A 170 -16.44 -3.13 -3.84
C VAL A 170 -17.40 -3.77 -4.83
N ARG A 171 -17.24 -5.08 -5.03
CA ARG A 171 -18.17 -5.89 -5.84
C ARG A 171 -18.15 -7.34 -5.40
N ALA A 172 -19.25 -8.07 -5.68
CA ALA A 172 -19.22 -9.51 -5.60
C ALA A 172 -18.25 -10.10 -6.64
N ASP A 173 -17.60 -11.20 -6.28
CA ASP A 173 -16.76 -11.96 -7.21
C ASP A 173 -17.41 -13.27 -7.60
N ALA A 174 -17.87 -13.35 -8.86
CA ALA A 174 -18.58 -14.53 -9.35
C ALA A 174 -17.67 -15.76 -9.53
N VAL A 175 -16.34 -15.56 -9.56
CA VAL A 175 -15.38 -16.65 -9.78
C VAL A 175 -15.11 -17.39 -8.46
N SER A 176 -14.79 -16.67 -7.40
CA SER A 176 -14.53 -17.25 -6.09
C SER A 176 -15.80 -17.47 -5.25
N GLY A 177 -16.92 -16.87 -5.66
CA GLY A 177 -18.13 -16.79 -4.84
C GLY A 177 -18.04 -15.81 -3.66
N GLY A 178 -16.93 -15.10 -3.54
CA GLY A 178 -16.65 -14.09 -2.53
C GLY A 178 -16.88 -12.66 -3.01
N ALA A 179 -16.02 -11.74 -2.59
CA ALA A 179 -16.11 -10.33 -2.95
C ALA A 179 -14.73 -9.67 -3.11
N CYS A 180 -14.69 -8.61 -3.92
CA CYS A 180 -13.47 -7.86 -4.20
C CYS A 180 -13.55 -6.44 -3.63
N LEU A 181 -12.42 -5.99 -3.09
CA LEU A 181 -12.10 -4.58 -2.85
C LEU A 181 -11.08 -4.14 -3.89
N HIS A 182 -11.46 -3.21 -4.74
CA HIS A 182 -10.59 -2.56 -5.72
C HIS A 182 -10.06 -1.26 -5.14
N THR A 183 -8.76 -1.02 -5.29
CA THR A 183 -8.13 0.26 -4.94
C THR A 183 -7.32 0.74 -6.14
N THR A 184 -7.57 1.99 -6.55
CA THR A 184 -6.78 2.66 -7.59
C THR A 184 -6.26 3.96 -7.02
N MET A 185 -4.95 4.14 -7.04
CA MET A 185 -4.29 5.37 -6.63
C MET A 185 -3.68 6.06 -7.85
N THR A 186 -3.94 7.36 -8.00
CA THR A 186 -3.40 8.16 -9.10
C THR A 186 -2.77 9.42 -8.56
N ALA A 187 -1.75 9.94 -9.26
CA ALA A 187 -1.18 11.24 -8.95
C ALA A 187 -0.61 11.94 -10.20
N THR A 188 -0.59 13.27 -10.15
CA THR A 188 0.12 14.15 -11.09
C THR A 188 0.93 15.17 -10.32
N VAL A 189 1.99 15.72 -10.94
CA VAL A 189 2.89 16.69 -10.32
C VAL A 189 3.12 17.88 -11.26
N ASP A 190 3.43 19.06 -10.71
CA ASP A 190 3.82 20.24 -11.47
C ASP A 190 5.34 20.44 -11.57
N ALA A 191 6.11 19.74 -10.76
CA ALA A 191 7.56 19.60 -10.87
C ALA A 191 7.96 18.13 -10.68
N ALA A 192 9.09 17.71 -11.28
CA ALA A 192 9.54 16.32 -11.13
C ALA A 192 9.73 15.95 -9.66
N CYS A 193 9.06 14.88 -9.23
CA CYS A 193 9.00 14.46 -7.83
C CYS A 193 8.85 12.93 -7.72
N PRO A 194 9.51 12.27 -6.76
CA PRO A 194 9.21 10.87 -6.48
C PRO A 194 7.79 10.72 -5.92
N VAL A 195 7.05 9.77 -6.50
CA VAL A 195 5.68 9.40 -6.09
C VAL A 195 5.58 7.89 -6.02
N ASN A 196 5.22 7.37 -4.86
CA ASN A 196 5.03 5.95 -4.59
C ASN A 196 4.02 5.81 -3.47
N LEU A 197 2.74 5.65 -3.80
CA LEU A 197 1.67 5.53 -2.83
C LEU A 197 1.47 4.07 -2.44
N ALA A 198 1.15 3.81 -1.18
CA ALA A 198 0.76 2.49 -0.71
C ALA A 198 -0.44 2.57 0.24
N GLN A 199 -1.20 1.49 0.30
CA GLN A 199 -2.30 1.30 1.23
C GLN A 199 -1.83 0.40 2.38
N HIS A 200 -1.90 0.91 3.63
CA HIS A 200 -1.24 0.31 4.79
C HIS A 200 -2.21 -0.43 5.71
N THR A 201 -3.09 -1.28 5.14
CA THR A 201 -4.00 -2.11 5.94
C THR A 201 -3.23 -3.23 6.64
N TYR A 202 -3.48 -3.37 7.94
CA TYR A 202 -3.06 -4.54 8.70
C TYR A 202 -4.21 -5.54 8.70
N PHE A 203 -3.95 -6.72 8.19
CA PHE A 203 -4.92 -7.79 8.09
C PHE A 203 -4.79 -8.78 9.25
N ASN A 204 -5.94 -9.22 9.77
CA ASN A 204 -6.07 -10.43 10.55
C ASN A 204 -7.38 -11.13 10.12
N LEU A 205 -7.26 -12.14 9.28
CA LEU A 205 -8.41 -12.83 8.69
C LEU A 205 -9.22 -13.65 9.70
N ALA A 206 -8.69 -13.87 10.91
CA ALA A 206 -9.46 -14.43 12.02
C ALA A 206 -10.47 -13.43 12.61
N GLY A 207 -10.31 -12.13 12.26
CA GLY A 207 -10.99 -10.97 12.84
C GLY A 207 -10.00 -10.11 13.64
N HIS A 208 -10.13 -8.78 13.57
CA HIS A 208 -9.16 -7.84 14.15
C HIS A 208 -8.90 -8.04 15.64
N GLY A 209 -9.88 -8.54 16.39
CA GLY A 209 -9.80 -8.82 17.82
C GLY A 209 -9.62 -10.29 18.16
N ALA A 210 -9.42 -11.17 17.16
CA ALA A 210 -9.35 -12.59 17.38
C ALA A 210 -8.05 -13.00 18.07
N SER A 211 -8.18 -13.81 19.13
CA SER A 211 -7.05 -14.36 19.86
C SER A 211 -6.53 -15.66 19.24
N ALA A 212 -5.23 -15.87 19.30
CA ALA A 212 -4.61 -17.13 18.86
C ALA A 212 -4.95 -18.34 19.74
N SER A 213 -5.44 -18.13 20.96
CA SER A 213 -5.75 -19.19 21.93
C SER A 213 -7.06 -18.92 22.68
N ASP A 214 -7.76 -20.00 23.06
CA ASP A 214 -8.98 -19.94 23.87
C ASP A 214 -8.71 -19.80 25.38
N GLY A 215 -7.45 -19.59 25.79
CA GLY A 215 -7.01 -19.50 27.18
C GLY A 215 -7.04 -18.08 27.78
N GLU A 216 -6.63 -17.99 29.06
CA GLU A 216 -6.64 -16.74 29.85
C GLU A 216 -5.73 -15.62 29.28
N ASN A 217 -4.73 -15.96 28.45
CA ASN A 217 -3.84 -15.01 27.77
C ASN A 217 -4.28 -14.77 26.32
N LYS A 218 -5.43 -14.14 26.14
CA LYS A 218 -5.98 -13.77 24.82
C LYS A 218 -5.14 -12.68 24.17
N ARG A 219 -4.15 -13.07 23.39
CA ARG A 219 -3.37 -12.15 22.55
C ARG A 219 -3.88 -12.21 21.13
N VAL A 220 -4.19 -11.04 20.55
CA VAL A 220 -4.44 -10.92 19.10
C VAL A 220 -3.17 -11.30 18.37
N ASP A 221 -3.25 -12.24 17.43
CA ASP A 221 -2.10 -12.80 16.74
C ASP A 221 -2.46 -13.24 15.32
N ALA A 222 -1.63 -12.86 14.36
CA ALA A 222 -1.77 -13.23 12.96
C ALA A 222 -0.71 -14.23 12.47
N THR A 223 0.12 -14.77 13.36
CA THR A 223 1.26 -15.64 12.97
C THR A 223 0.84 -17.01 12.43
N ALA A 224 -0.39 -17.46 12.77
CA ALA A 224 -0.95 -18.70 12.26
C ALA A 224 -1.46 -18.61 10.81
N HIS A 225 -1.57 -17.40 10.24
CA HIS A 225 -1.97 -17.25 8.84
C HIS A 225 -0.96 -17.93 7.93
N VAL A 226 -1.48 -18.66 6.95
CA VAL A 226 -0.69 -19.27 5.88
C VAL A 226 -0.59 -18.28 4.74
N LEU A 227 0.64 -17.93 4.37
CA LEU A 227 0.96 -16.94 3.33
C LEU A 227 1.69 -17.61 2.17
N ARG A 228 1.35 -17.20 0.95
CA ARG A 228 2.11 -17.41 -0.29
C ARG A 228 2.39 -16.04 -0.91
N VAL A 229 3.61 -15.82 -1.40
CA VAL A 229 3.99 -14.61 -2.14
C VAL A 229 4.57 -15.03 -3.48
N ASP A 230 4.10 -14.43 -4.57
CA ASP A 230 4.61 -14.72 -5.92
C ASP A 230 5.88 -13.92 -6.20
N ALA A 231 6.92 -14.24 -5.45
CA ALA A 231 8.23 -13.62 -5.57
C ALA A 231 9.33 -14.65 -5.31
N SER A 232 10.30 -14.71 -6.19
CA SER A 232 11.51 -15.56 -6.04
C SER A 232 12.67 -14.79 -5.42
N ARG A 233 12.57 -13.47 -5.25
CA ARG A 233 13.62 -12.61 -4.71
C ARG A 233 13.06 -11.61 -3.71
N VAL A 234 13.90 -11.19 -2.76
CA VAL A 234 13.60 -10.20 -1.74
C VAL A 234 14.70 -9.15 -1.69
N ALA A 235 14.34 -7.89 -1.41
CA ALA A 235 15.33 -6.83 -1.24
C ALA A 235 16.10 -7.01 0.06
N VAL A 236 17.43 -7.06 -0.03
CA VAL A 236 18.32 -7.07 1.13
C VAL A 236 18.36 -5.68 1.73
N VAL A 237 18.11 -5.57 3.02
CA VAL A 237 18.14 -4.31 3.75
C VAL A 237 19.29 -4.26 4.76
N ASP A 238 19.72 -3.05 5.07
CA ASP A 238 20.66 -2.81 6.17
C ASP A 238 19.91 -2.77 7.53
N ARG A 239 20.64 -2.43 8.60
CA ARG A 239 20.10 -2.35 9.98
C ARG A 239 19.04 -1.28 10.17
N SER A 240 18.98 -0.30 9.30
CA SER A 240 17.99 0.79 9.29
C SER A 240 16.81 0.48 8.38
N CYS A 241 16.69 -0.77 7.89
CA CYS A 241 15.70 -1.19 6.89
C CYS A 241 15.81 -0.43 5.57
N ILE A 242 17.00 0.07 5.22
CA ILE A 242 17.27 0.68 3.92
C ILE A 242 17.78 -0.39 2.94
N PRO A 243 17.19 -0.50 1.73
CA PRO A 243 17.67 -1.45 0.73
C PRO A 243 19.11 -1.19 0.32
N THR A 244 19.88 -2.26 0.22
CA THR A 244 21.28 -2.23 -0.24
C THR A 244 21.43 -2.18 -1.77
N GLY A 245 20.32 -2.24 -2.50
CA GLY A 245 20.30 -2.38 -3.96
C GLY A 245 20.52 -3.82 -4.44
N VAL A 246 20.54 -4.80 -3.52
CA VAL A 246 20.69 -6.22 -3.81
C VAL A 246 19.33 -6.91 -3.67
N LEU A 247 19.00 -7.76 -4.66
CA LEU A 247 17.89 -8.71 -4.57
C LEU A 247 18.48 -10.11 -4.32
N MET A 248 18.07 -10.74 -3.22
CA MET A 248 18.50 -12.07 -2.80
C MET A 248 17.44 -13.11 -3.18
N ASP A 249 17.86 -14.30 -3.63
CA ASP A 249 16.96 -15.43 -3.84
C ASP A 249 16.33 -15.85 -2.50
N VAL A 250 15.02 -16.08 -2.50
CA VAL A 250 14.29 -16.49 -1.28
C VAL A 250 14.47 -17.98 -0.96
N LYS A 251 14.80 -18.80 -1.97
CA LYS A 251 14.86 -20.26 -1.84
C LYS A 251 15.81 -20.70 -0.72
N GLY A 252 15.27 -21.52 0.20
CA GLY A 252 16.04 -22.05 1.33
C GLY A 252 16.29 -21.04 2.45
N THR A 253 15.63 -19.88 2.43
CA THR A 253 15.70 -18.84 3.46
C THR A 253 14.37 -18.73 4.23
N PRO A 254 14.31 -18.01 5.35
CA PRO A 254 13.05 -17.66 6.01
C PRO A 254 12.06 -16.91 5.13
N PHE A 255 12.54 -16.24 4.07
CA PHE A 255 11.73 -15.46 3.12
C PHE A 255 11.08 -16.31 2.02
N ASP A 256 11.28 -17.62 1.98
CA ASP A 256 10.70 -18.48 0.95
C ASP A 256 9.21 -18.74 1.19
N PHE A 257 8.37 -17.83 0.64
CA PHE A 257 6.91 -17.96 0.58
C PHE A 257 6.42 -18.36 -0.83
N THR A 258 7.27 -18.93 -1.67
CA THR A 258 6.88 -19.43 -2.99
C THR A 258 5.85 -20.57 -2.92
N ALA A 259 5.82 -21.30 -1.81
CA ALA A 259 4.78 -22.22 -1.42
C ALA A 259 4.08 -21.75 -0.15
N PRO A 260 2.79 -22.12 0.08
CA PRO A 260 2.06 -21.72 1.26
C PRO A 260 2.77 -22.15 2.56
N ARG A 261 3.01 -21.20 3.47
CA ARG A 261 3.65 -21.42 4.78
C ARG A 261 3.03 -20.53 5.86
N ALA A 262 2.96 -21.04 7.09
CA ALA A 262 2.56 -20.21 8.24
C ALA A 262 3.58 -19.09 8.48
N ILE A 263 3.11 -17.85 8.65
CA ILE A 263 3.95 -16.67 8.89
C ILE A 263 4.88 -16.94 10.09
N GLY A 264 4.34 -17.39 11.22
CA GLY A 264 5.13 -17.63 12.45
C GLY A 264 6.21 -18.69 12.31
N ALA A 265 5.94 -19.74 11.51
CA ALA A 265 6.93 -20.81 11.26
C ALA A 265 8.08 -20.38 10.35
N SER A 266 7.93 -19.23 9.69
CA SER A 266 8.89 -18.70 8.71
C SER A 266 9.67 -17.49 9.22
N MET A 267 9.33 -16.96 10.40
CA MET A 267 9.97 -15.75 10.91
C MET A 267 11.49 -15.88 10.98
N PRO A 268 12.24 -14.88 10.50
CA PRO A 268 13.68 -14.83 10.65
C PRO A 268 14.06 -14.90 12.14
N PRO A 269 15.18 -15.54 12.49
CA PRO A 269 15.66 -15.54 13.86
C PRO A 269 15.98 -14.11 14.30
N VAL A 270 15.70 -13.80 15.57
CA VAL A 270 16.12 -12.54 16.21
C VAL A 270 17.65 -12.62 16.43
N GLU A 271 18.39 -11.81 15.69
CA GLU A 271 19.86 -11.85 15.71
C GLU A 271 20.47 -10.94 16.80
N ARG A 272 19.69 -9.96 17.28
CA ARG A 272 20.16 -8.95 18.22
C ARG A 272 19.05 -8.53 19.21
N PRO A 273 19.40 -8.01 20.40
CA PRO A 273 18.42 -7.57 21.38
C PRO A 273 17.51 -6.42 20.89
N ASP A 274 17.99 -5.60 19.95
CA ASP A 274 17.26 -4.47 19.36
C ASP A 274 16.49 -4.84 18.07
N ASP A 275 16.61 -6.09 17.62
CA ASP A 275 15.87 -6.60 16.48
C ASP A 275 14.44 -6.88 16.88
N PRO A 276 13.45 -6.19 16.27
CA PRO A 276 12.05 -6.46 16.58
C PRO A 276 11.61 -7.86 16.16
N GLY A 277 12.38 -8.55 15.30
CA GLY A 277 12.03 -9.83 14.68
C GLY A 277 10.82 -9.72 13.76
N GLY A 278 10.52 -10.80 13.01
CA GLY A 278 9.45 -10.81 12.02
C GLY A 278 9.87 -10.23 10.68
N PHE A 279 8.90 -9.96 9.81
CA PHE A 279 9.16 -9.44 8.47
C PHE A 279 8.94 -7.92 8.41
N ASP A 280 9.78 -7.21 7.69
CA ASP A 280 9.63 -5.84 7.20
C ASP A 280 10.47 -5.71 5.92
N HIS A 281 10.07 -6.48 4.88
CA HIS A 281 10.89 -6.67 3.68
C HIS A 281 10.08 -6.54 2.40
N ASN A 282 10.69 -5.97 1.36
CA ASN A 282 10.08 -5.84 0.06
C ASN A 282 10.43 -7.02 -0.84
N PHE A 283 9.42 -7.77 -1.27
CA PHE A 283 9.53 -8.90 -2.17
C PHE A 283 9.40 -8.42 -3.62
N ALA A 284 10.33 -8.84 -4.47
CA ALA A 284 10.34 -8.56 -5.91
C ALA A 284 9.36 -9.50 -6.62
N LEU A 285 8.20 -8.99 -7.02
CA LEU A 285 7.15 -9.79 -7.65
C LEU A 285 7.60 -10.36 -8.99
N ASN A 286 7.35 -11.65 -9.21
CA ASN A 286 7.67 -12.32 -10.45
C ASN A 286 6.94 -11.68 -11.64
N GLY A 287 7.61 -11.63 -12.81
CA GLY A 287 7.07 -10.98 -14.01
C GLY A 287 7.03 -9.45 -13.95
N ALA A 288 7.46 -8.82 -12.86
CA ALA A 288 7.60 -7.36 -12.79
C ALA A 288 8.84 -6.85 -13.52
N PHE A 289 9.88 -7.69 -13.59
CA PHE A 289 11.15 -7.38 -14.24
C PHE A 289 11.38 -8.31 -15.43
N PRO A 290 11.95 -7.81 -16.55
CA PRO A 290 12.40 -8.70 -17.60
C PRO A 290 13.44 -9.69 -17.02
N PRO A 291 13.53 -10.93 -17.50
CA PRO A 291 14.55 -11.88 -17.08
C PRO A 291 15.95 -11.28 -17.31
N GLU A 292 16.90 -11.53 -16.41
CA GLU A 292 18.27 -10.96 -16.47
C GLU A 292 18.99 -11.28 -17.81
N SER A 293 18.60 -12.37 -18.50
CA SER A 293 19.10 -12.71 -19.85
C SER A 293 18.64 -11.76 -20.95
N ALA A 294 17.60 -10.94 -20.73
CA ALA A 294 17.10 -9.96 -21.72
C ALA A 294 17.82 -8.61 -21.65
N ALA A 295 18.44 -8.27 -20.50
CA ALA A 295 19.14 -7.01 -20.33
C ALA A 295 20.45 -6.92 -21.17
N SER A 296 20.98 -8.04 -21.66
CA SER A 296 22.16 -8.10 -22.55
C SER A 296 21.82 -8.10 -24.05
N ALA A 297 20.52 -8.12 -24.44
CA ALA A 297 20.07 -8.25 -25.82
C ALA A 297 19.50 -6.97 -26.44
N GLU A 298 19.32 -5.89 -25.68
CA GLU A 298 18.77 -4.62 -26.21
C GLU A 298 19.76 -3.77 -27.06
N GLY A 299 20.93 -4.33 -27.39
CA GLY A 299 21.88 -3.73 -28.34
C GLY A 299 21.62 -3.99 -29.83
N ALA A 300 20.65 -4.85 -30.20
CA ALA A 300 20.49 -5.28 -31.59
C ALA A 300 19.03 -5.60 -31.99
N ALA A 301 18.12 -4.66 -32.01
CA ALA A 301 16.90 -4.75 -32.81
C ALA A 301 16.28 -3.36 -33.07
N LYS A 302 16.81 -2.65 -34.04
CA LYS A 302 16.03 -1.65 -34.80
C LYS A 302 15.31 -2.40 -35.92
N GLY A 303 13.97 -2.38 -35.92
CA GLY A 303 13.17 -2.67 -37.08
C GLY A 303 12.10 -3.74 -36.89
N ALA A 304 10.89 -3.36 -36.48
CA ALA A 304 9.65 -4.01 -36.90
C ALA A 304 8.48 -3.01 -36.74
N ALA A 305 7.68 -2.94 -37.78
CA ALA A 305 6.73 -1.92 -38.16
C ALA A 305 5.63 -1.60 -37.14
N GLU A 306 5.37 -0.29 -36.99
CA GLU A 306 4.14 0.29 -36.48
C GLU A 306 2.97 -0.02 -37.42
N THR A 307 1.88 -0.55 -36.88
CA THR A 307 0.55 -0.46 -37.50
C THR A 307 -0.25 0.60 -36.74
N ASP A 308 -0.40 1.71 -37.41
CA ASP A 308 -1.13 2.91 -37.04
C ASP A 308 -2.63 2.62 -36.92
N VAL A 309 -3.25 2.87 -35.76
CA VAL A 309 -4.68 3.14 -35.63
C VAL A 309 -4.84 4.40 -34.82
N SER A 310 -4.92 5.50 -35.58
CA SER A 310 -5.25 6.83 -35.10
C SER A 310 -6.66 6.86 -34.53
N LEU A 311 -6.79 7.09 -33.23
CA LEU A 311 -7.93 7.73 -32.60
C LEU A 311 -7.41 8.80 -31.67
N ALA A 312 -7.61 10.06 -32.09
CA ALA A 312 -7.26 11.24 -31.32
C ALA A 312 -8.14 11.34 -30.08
N THR A 313 -7.54 11.11 -28.92
CA THR A 313 -8.02 11.57 -27.61
C THR A 313 -6.80 12.00 -26.82
N ASP A 314 -6.90 13.13 -26.09
CA ASP A 314 -5.85 13.65 -25.20
C ASP A 314 -5.25 12.55 -24.34
N SER A 315 -4.16 11.96 -24.80
CA SER A 315 -3.48 10.87 -24.12
C SER A 315 -2.61 11.46 -23.02
N LEU A 316 -3.15 11.48 -21.79
CA LEU A 316 -2.34 11.51 -20.58
C LEU A 316 -1.30 10.39 -20.71
N LYS A 317 -0.01 10.75 -20.73
CA LYS A 317 1.08 9.76 -20.78
C LYS A 317 1.11 9.01 -19.45
N LEU A 318 0.41 7.87 -19.41
CA LEU A 318 0.51 6.93 -18.29
C LEU A 318 1.93 6.40 -18.21
N LYS A 319 2.58 6.60 -17.06
CA LYS A 319 3.89 6.02 -16.81
C LYS A 319 3.74 4.50 -16.69
N ARG A 320 4.05 3.79 -17.77
CA ARG A 320 4.12 2.32 -17.92
C ARG A 320 3.05 1.52 -17.17
N ARG A 321 1.89 1.34 -17.79
CA ARG A 321 0.80 0.52 -17.23
C ARG A 321 1.17 -0.97 -17.29
N ARG A 322 1.20 -1.65 -16.14
CA ARG A 322 1.35 -3.10 -16.04
C ARG A 322 -0.02 -3.76 -15.93
N SER A 323 -0.11 -5.04 -16.32
CA SER A 323 -1.27 -5.87 -16.00
C SER A 323 -1.29 -6.22 -14.51
N LEU A 324 -2.49 -6.39 -13.95
CA LEU A 324 -2.66 -6.99 -12.63
C LEU A 324 -2.13 -8.43 -12.65
N ARG A 325 -1.48 -8.83 -11.58
CA ARG A 325 -1.02 -10.20 -11.32
C ARG A 325 -1.17 -10.53 -9.85
N VAL A 326 -1.31 -11.81 -9.54
CA VAL A 326 -1.31 -12.26 -8.15
C VAL A 326 0.03 -11.92 -7.51
N ALA A 327 -0.02 -11.18 -6.42
CA ALA A 327 1.13 -10.79 -5.61
C ALA A 327 1.28 -11.73 -4.40
N ALA A 328 0.16 -11.98 -3.72
CA ALA A 328 0.14 -12.81 -2.51
C ALA A 328 -1.23 -13.46 -2.30
N GLU A 329 -1.23 -14.55 -1.54
CA GLU A 329 -2.42 -15.23 -1.04
C GLU A 329 -2.25 -15.46 0.46
N ALA A 330 -3.28 -15.14 1.25
CA ALA A 330 -3.31 -15.38 2.69
C ALA A 330 -4.52 -16.25 3.05
N PHE A 331 -4.35 -17.16 3.99
CA PHE A 331 -5.39 -18.07 4.47
C PHE A 331 -5.35 -18.16 5.99
N GLU A 332 -6.52 -18.09 6.63
CA GLU A 332 -6.66 -18.30 8.06
C GLU A 332 -7.40 -19.62 8.31
N PRO A 333 -6.72 -20.63 8.91
CA PRO A 333 -7.25 -22.00 8.96
C PRO A 333 -8.51 -22.19 9.78
N ARG A 334 -8.73 -21.39 10.83
CA ARG A 334 -9.87 -21.55 11.74
C ARG A 334 -11.17 -21.03 11.12
N SER A 335 -11.13 -19.83 10.59
CA SER A 335 -12.27 -19.19 9.95
C SER A 335 -12.49 -19.67 8.51
N GLY A 336 -11.45 -20.20 7.88
CA GLY A 336 -11.45 -20.52 6.44
C GLY A 336 -11.36 -19.30 5.54
N ARG A 337 -11.23 -18.09 6.06
CA ARG A 337 -11.09 -16.88 5.24
C ARG A 337 -9.80 -16.89 4.45
N ARG A 338 -9.95 -16.57 3.17
CA ARG A 338 -8.85 -16.37 2.24
C ARG A 338 -8.86 -14.94 1.71
N MET A 339 -7.66 -14.46 1.38
CA MET A 339 -7.48 -13.20 0.67
C MET A 339 -6.47 -13.43 -0.45
N VAL A 340 -6.83 -13.07 -1.66
CA VAL A 340 -5.92 -13.00 -2.82
C VAL A 340 -5.67 -11.54 -3.13
N LEU A 341 -4.41 -11.15 -3.20
CA LEU A 341 -3.98 -9.81 -3.57
C LEU A 341 -3.40 -9.82 -4.98
N GLU A 342 -4.02 -9.06 -5.88
CA GLU A 342 -3.49 -8.77 -7.21
C GLU A 342 -3.06 -7.30 -7.29
N CYS A 343 -1.96 -7.02 -7.99
CA CYS A 343 -1.50 -5.65 -8.21
C CYS A 343 -0.69 -5.49 -9.49
N ASP A 344 -0.43 -4.22 -9.88
CA ASP A 344 0.49 -3.85 -10.95
C ASP A 344 1.85 -3.29 -10.45
N ALA A 345 2.07 -3.27 -9.14
CA ALA A 345 3.33 -2.81 -8.54
C ALA A 345 4.50 -3.79 -8.78
N PRO A 346 5.75 -3.32 -8.80
CA PRO A 346 6.92 -4.20 -8.95
C PRO A 346 7.25 -5.02 -7.71
N GLY A 347 6.78 -4.62 -6.55
CA GLY A 347 7.08 -5.27 -5.27
C GLY A 347 5.90 -5.26 -4.31
N VAL A 348 6.01 -6.07 -3.27
CA VAL A 348 5.11 -6.10 -2.12
C VAL A 348 5.92 -6.11 -0.84
N GLN A 349 5.65 -5.16 0.06
CA GLN A 349 6.22 -5.16 1.41
C GLN A 349 5.39 -6.10 2.28
N LEU A 350 6.03 -7.13 2.81
CA LEU A 350 5.47 -7.93 3.91
C LEU A 350 5.95 -7.35 5.22
N TYR A 351 5.01 -6.85 6.03
CA TYR A 351 5.27 -6.37 7.37
C TYR A 351 4.37 -7.09 8.38
N THR A 352 4.95 -7.62 9.44
CA THR A 352 4.23 -8.49 10.39
C THR A 352 3.92 -7.81 11.72
N GLY A 353 3.71 -6.48 11.71
CA GLY A 353 3.32 -5.75 12.91
C GLY A 353 4.38 -5.79 14.03
N ASN A 354 5.66 -5.77 13.65
CA ASN A 354 6.80 -5.99 14.57
C ASN A 354 6.90 -4.92 15.66
N PHE A 355 6.44 -3.69 15.37
CA PHE A 355 6.48 -2.54 16.29
C PHE A 355 5.15 -2.29 17.00
N LEU A 356 4.12 -3.12 16.79
CA LEU A 356 2.90 -3.03 17.59
C LEU A 356 3.20 -3.39 19.05
N ASN A 357 2.84 -2.51 19.97
CA ASN A 357 3.19 -2.62 21.39
C ASN A 357 2.01 -2.29 22.30
N GLY A 358 0.89 -3.02 22.12
CA GLY A 358 -0.28 -2.86 22.99
C GLY A 358 -1.17 -1.67 22.62
N GLN A 359 -1.23 -1.28 21.34
CA GLN A 359 -2.16 -0.25 20.88
C GLN A 359 -3.61 -0.65 21.20
N LYS A 360 -4.35 0.27 21.84
CA LYS A 360 -5.78 0.10 22.09
C LYS A 360 -6.54 0.29 20.79
N GLY A 361 -7.01 -0.81 20.23
CA GLY A 361 -7.73 -0.84 18.96
C GLY A 361 -9.24 -0.85 19.12
N LYS A 362 -9.92 -1.18 18.02
CA LYS A 362 -11.38 -1.21 17.93
C LYS A 362 -12.02 -2.17 18.95
N GLY A 363 -13.16 -1.74 19.52
CA GLY A 363 -13.94 -2.55 20.45
C GLY A 363 -13.17 -2.96 21.71
N GLY A 364 -12.12 -2.21 22.09
CA GLY A 364 -11.27 -2.50 23.23
C GLY A 364 -10.23 -3.61 23.00
N ALA A 365 -10.05 -4.08 21.77
CA ALA A 365 -8.97 -5.00 21.43
C ALA A 365 -7.60 -4.37 21.70
N VAL A 366 -6.63 -5.17 22.10
CA VAL A 366 -5.25 -4.73 22.33
C VAL A 366 -4.35 -5.37 21.29
N TYR A 367 -3.77 -4.53 20.41
CA TYR A 367 -2.89 -5.00 19.34
C TYR A 367 -1.45 -5.01 19.82
N GLY A 368 -0.96 -6.19 20.16
CA GLY A 368 0.45 -6.43 20.44
C GLY A 368 1.24 -6.78 19.17
N LYS A 369 2.51 -7.06 19.35
CA LYS A 369 3.41 -7.53 18.29
C LYS A 369 2.77 -8.71 17.54
N HIS A 370 2.77 -8.64 16.21
CA HIS A 370 2.20 -9.63 15.29
C HIS A 370 0.67 -9.77 15.34
N ALA A 371 -0.05 -8.78 15.87
CA ALA A 371 -1.51 -8.80 15.88
C ALA A 371 -2.14 -8.77 14.46
N GLY A 372 -1.39 -8.29 13.48
CA GLY A 372 -1.78 -8.25 12.07
C GLY A 372 -0.54 -8.23 11.17
N PHE A 373 -0.76 -8.39 9.87
CA PHE A 373 0.27 -8.27 8.85
C PHE A 373 -0.18 -7.32 7.73
N CYS A 374 0.78 -6.65 7.09
CA CYS A 374 0.56 -5.79 5.93
C CYS A 374 1.12 -6.45 4.68
N LEU A 375 0.44 -6.21 3.55
CA LEU A 375 0.90 -6.52 2.20
C LEU A 375 0.80 -5.23 1.38
N GLU A 376 1.83 -4.39 1.46
CA GLU A 376 1.84 -3.07 0.82
C GLU A 376 2.44 -3.20 -0.57
N THR A 377 1.60 -3.17 -1.59
CA THR A 377 2.05 -3.18 -2.98
C THR A 377 2.58 -1.80 -3.35
N GLN A 378 3.84 -1.75 -3.82
CA GLN A 378 4.57 -0.50 -4.02
C GLN A 378 5.81 -0.68 -4.90
N HIS A 379 6.47 0.43 -5.28
CA HIS A 379 7.87 0.40 -5.73
C HIS A 379 8.79 0.02 -4.57
N PHE A 380 10.03 -0.40 -4.90
CA PHE A 380 11.03 -0.71 -3.87
C PHE A 380 11.28 0.51 -2.97
N PRO A 381 11.44 0.31 -1.65
CA PRO A 381 11.86 1.38 -0.76
C PRO A 381 13.17 2.00 -1.25
N ASP A 382 13.36 3.29 -1.03
CA ASP A 382 14.54 4.07 -1.43
C ASP A 382 14.89 4.00 -2.93
N CYS A 383 13.94 3.60 -3.81
CA CYS A 383 14.20 3.45 -5.24
C CYS A 383 14.67 4.75 -5.92
N VAL A 384 14.39 5.90 -5.32
CA VAL A 384 14.88 7.19 -5.79
C VAL A 384 16.41 7.34 -5.66
N ASN A 385 17.03 6.64 -4.69
CA ASN A 385 18.47 6.61 -4.45
C ASN A 385 19.14 5.32 -4.93
N GLN A 386 18.37 4.34 -5.42
CA GLN A 386 18.84 3.01 -5.82
C GLN A 386 18.74 2.85 -7.35
N PRO A 387 19.80 3.14 -8.13
CA PRO A 387 19.70 3.17 -9.60
C PRO A 387 19.41 1.80 -10.24
N LYS A 388 19.55 0.70 -9.48
CA LYS A 388 19.19 -0.65 -9.94
C LYS A 388 17.69 -0.93 -9.82
N PHE A 389 16.95 -0.14 -9.08
CA PHE A 389 15.51 -0.26 -8.95
C PHE A 389 14.80 0.65 -9.94
N GLU A 390 13.58 0.29 -10.29
CA GLU A 390 12.75 1.13 -11.15
C GLU A 390 12.45 2.46 -10.45
N SER A 391 12.69 3.56 -11.16
CA SER A 391 12.47 4.91 -10.63
C SER A 391 11.00 5.19 -10.37
N CYS A 392 10.70 5.76 -9.21
CA CYS A 392 9.38 6.29 -8.86
C CYS A 392 9.23 7.80 -9.16
N VAL A 393 10.19 8.42 -9.83
CA VAL A 393 10.11 9.86 -10.19
C VAL A 393 9.04 10.05 -11.24
N LEU A 394 8.08 10.94 -10.97
CA LEU A 394 7.02 11.37 -11.85
C LEU A 394 7.37 12.76 -12.39
N SER A 395 7.25 12.98 -13.70
CA SER A 395 7.49 14.27 -14.34
C SER A 395 6.18 15.00 -14.65
N PRO A 396 6.19 16.35 -14.79
CA PRO A 396 5.01 17.07 -15.24
C PRO A 396 4.48 16.52 -16.58
N GLY A 397 3.15 16.33 -16.65
CA GLY A 397 2.48 15.73 -17.80
C GLY A 397 2.42 14.20 -17.79
N GLU A 398 3.07 13.53 -16.85
CA GLU A 398 2.89 12.11 -16.59
C GLU A 398 1.82 11.88 -15.53
N THR A 399 1.19 10.71 -15.55
CA THR A 399 0.26 10.24 -14.51
C THR A 399 0.80 8.98 -13.86
N TYR A 400 0.96 9.03 -12.54
CA TYR A 400 1.15 7.84 -11.72
C TYR A 400 -0.19 7.12 -11.59
N GLU A 401 -0.20 5.82 -11.81
CA GLU A 401 -1.34 4.93 -11.53
C GLU A 401 -0.82 3.68 -10.85
N HIS A 402 -1.47 3.31 -9.75
CA HIS A 402 -1.23 2.04 -9.06
C HIS A 402 -2.58 1.41 -8.70
N ARG A 403 -2.75 0.13 -9.06
CA ARG A 403 -3.97 -0.63 -8.87
C ARG A 403 -3.71 -1.89 -8.06
N MET A 404 -4.64 -2.18 -7.17
CA MET A 404 -4.66 -3.43 -6.42
C MET A 404 -6.10 -3.94 -6.26
N VAL A 405 -6.24 -5.26 -6.17
CA VAL A 405 -7.50 -5.94 -5.91
C VAL A 405 -7.29 -6.93 -4.79
N HIS A 406 -8.07 -6.79 -3.72
CA HIS A 406 -8.15 -7.80 -2.67
C HIS A 406 -9.44 -8.60 -2.88
N THR A 407 -9.33 -9.89 -3.17
CA THR A 407 -10.47 -10.80 -3.28
C THR A 407 -10.56 -11.63 -2.01
N PHE A 408 -11.72 -11.55 -1.34
CA PHE A 408 -12.00 -12.27 -0.10
C PHE A 408 -13.04 -13.35 -0.35
N PHE A 409 -12.80 -14.55 0.17
CA PHE A 409 -13.74 -15.68 0.16
C PHE A 409 -13.43 -16.61 1.33
N ALA A 410 -14.25 -17.64 1.56
CA ALA A 410 -14.00 -18.62 2.60
C ALA A 410 -14.20 -20.04 2.08
N GLU A 411 -13.40 -21.01 2.60
CA GLU A 411 -13.41 -22.44 2.25
C GLU A 411 -13.61 -23.32 3.49
#